data_132566c50125ff44556fd3bab6699153
#
_entry.id   132566c50125ff44556fd3bab6699153
#
_cell.length_a   1.000
_cell.length_b   1.000
_cell.length_c   1.000
_cell.angle_alpha   90.00
_cell.angle_beta   90.00
_cell.angle_gamma   90.00
#
_symmetry.space_group_name_H-M   'P 1'
#
loop_
_entity.id
_entity.type
_entity.pdbx_description
1 polymer ?
#
loop_
_entity_poly.entity_id
_entity_poly.type
_entity_poly.pdbx_seq_one_letter_code
_entity_poly.pdbx_strand_id
1 'polypeptide(L)'
;MRNHIFKLLLFVFIGGTSYCSLAQADTLRVMSFNILHGATTKNDFNLDTIAGVINHYQPDLVALQEVDFKTNRAKNYDLPTELGIRTKMASLFARAMYYDGGEYGEAVLSKFTFIGSENLALPHLPNSEPRAALVTRVKTKKGNTIQFVGTHLDHLKDETDKVMQAKAIVAHLGDTEFPTLLVGDLNAVPNSNPIIIISEKFSKPKHPNAWKGTFPATGPNICIDHIMYNQPEKWQVLEYEVLCENYASDHCIVITTLVFTP
;
A
#
# COMPACT_ATOMS: atom_id res chain seq x y z
N MET A 1 52.73 -25.87 62.97
CA MET A 1 52.71 -25.48 61.55
C MET A 1 51.30 -25.45 61.04
N ARG A 2 50.71 -24.24 60.78
CA ARG A 2 49.35 -24.05 60.29
C ARG A 2 49.42 -23.56 58.84
N ASN A 3 48.99 -24.44 57.92
CA ASN A 3 48.92 -24.10 56.50
C ASN A 3 47.65 -23.25 56.24
N HIS A 4 47.82 -22.00 55.81
CA HIS A 4 46.75 -21.16 55.30
C HIS A 4 46.63 -21.38 53.77
N ILE A 5 45.53 -22.00 53.35
CA ILE A 5 45.19 -22.12 51.93
C ILE A 5 44.44 -20.86 51.53
N PHE A 6 45.04 -20.02 50.70
CA PHE A 6 44.42 -18.87 50.08
C PHE A 6 43.56 -19.36 48.88
N LYS A 7 42.23 -19.26 48.99
CA LYS A 7 41.32 -19.50 47.88
C LYS A 7 41.23 -18.20 47.05
N LEU A 8 41.81 -18.23 45.84
CA LEU A 8 41.68 -17.16 44.85
C LEU A 8 40.32 -17.32 44.16
N LEU A 9 39.37 -16.39 44.41
CA LEU A 9 38.10 -16.30 43.72
C LEU A 9 38.31 -15.53 42.40
N LEU A 10 38.28 -16.25 41.27
CA LEU A 10 38.29 -15.66 39.94
C LEU A 10 36.89 -15.14 39.58
N PHE A 11 36.68 -13.82 39.63
CA PHE A 11 35.47 -13.18 39.10
C PHE A 11 35.58 -13.07 37.57
N VAL A 12 34.86 -13.92 36.84
CA VAL A 12 34.71 -13.78 35.40
C VAL A 12 33.61 -12.72 35.15
N PHE A 13 34.05 -11.54 34.74
CA PHE A 13 33.14 -10.49 34.25
C PHE A 13 32.72 -10.85 32.85
N ILE A 14 31.51 -11.43 32.69
CA ILE A 14 30.85 -11.61 31.38
C ILE A 14 30.31 -10.22 30.98
N GLY A 15 31.11 -9.46 30.26
CA GLY A 15 30.67 -8.23 29.61
C GLY A 15 29.67 -8.57 28.51
N GLY A 16 28.39 -8.42 28.81
CA GLY A 16 27.34 -8.49 27.81
C GLY A 16 27.49 -7.32 26.83
N THR A 17 28.06 -7.55 25.67
CA THR A 17 28.03 -6.59 24.56
C THR A 17 26.59 -6.55 24.05
N SER A 18 25.81 -5.52 24.46
CA SER A 18 24.54 -5.20 23.82
C SER A 18 24.84 -4.81 22.36
N TYR A 19 24.62 -5.73 21.44
CA TYR A 19 24.59 -5.40 20.02
C TYR A 19 23.35 -4.52 19.78
N CYS A 20 23.54 -3.21 19.80
CA CYS A 20 22.55 -2.28 19.26
C CYS A 20 22.54 -2.55 17.75
N SER A 21 21.57 -3.32 17.28
CA SER A 21 21.33 -3.49 15.85
C SER A 21 20.93 -2.11 15.30
N LEU A 22 21.87 -1.43 14.66
CA LEU A 22 21.56 -0.21 13.92
C LEU A 22 20.56 -0.59 12.84
N ALA A 23 19.36 -0.04 12.94
CA ALA A 23 18.34 -0.25 11.92
C ALA A 23 18.89 0.29 10.59
N GLN A 24 18.89 -0.56 9.57
CA GLN A 24 19.52 -0.27 8.28
C GLN A 24 18.48 0.27 7.30
N ALA A 25 18.85 1.26 6.48
CA ALA A 25 17.97 1.82 5.47
C ALA A 25 17.47 0.76 4.47
N ASP A 26 16.16 0.75 4.18
CA ASP A 26 15.54 -0.11 3.17
C ASP A 26 15.29 0.67 1.87
N THR A 27 15.50 0.03 0.74
CA THR A 27 14.99 0.52 -0.55
C THR A 27 13.74 -0.28 -0.90
N LEU A 28 12.65 0.42 -1.16
CA LEU A 28 11.32 -0.17 -1.42
C LEU A 28 10.83 0.29 -2.78
N ARG A 29 10.39 -0.63 -3.61
CA ARG A 29 9.68 -0.34 -4.85
C ARG A 29 8.19 -0.57 -4.63
N VAL A 30 7.39 0.49 -4.73
CA VAL A 30 5.98 0.53 -4.33
C VAL A 30 5.11 0.85 -5.54
N MET A 31 3.99 0.14 -5.69
CA MET A 31 3.06 0.30 -6.82
C MET A 31 1.64 0.54 -6.32
N SER A 32 0.91 1.45 -6.99
CA SER A 32 -0.54 1.55 -6.99
C SER A 32 -1.07 1.09 -8.34
N PHE A 33 -2.07 0.22 -8.35
CA PHE A 33 -2.65 -0.30 -9.58
C PHE A 33 -4.14 -0.62 -9.41
N ASN A 34 -5.01 0.21 -9.97
CA ASN A 34 -6.43 -0.12 -10.14
C ASN A 34 -6.53 -1.16 -11.27
N ILE A 35 -7.06 -2.35 -10.96
CA ILE A 35 -7.00 -3.53 -11.86
C ILE A 35 -8.31 -3.79 -12.61
N LEU A 36 -9.23 -2.82 -12.63
CA LEU A 36 -10.50 -2.95 -13.35
C LEU A 36 -11.17 -4.31 -13.10
N HIS A 37 -11.29 -4.71 -11.83
CA HIS A 37 -11.86 -5.99 -11.35
C HIS A 37 -11.38 -7.27 -12.06
N GLY A 38 -10.15 -7.25 -12.59
CA GLY A 38 -9.57 -8.39 -13.33
C GLY A 38 -9.93 -8.43 -14.81
N ALA A 39 -10.72 -7.47 -15.30
CA ALA A 39 -10.98 -7.28 -16.71
C ALA A 39 -9.84 -6.50 -17.39
N THR A 40 -9.85 -6.49 -18.71
CA THR A 40 -9.05 -5.58 -19.52
C THR A 40 -9.93 -4.49 -20.13
N THR A 41 -9.33 -3.48 -20.70
CA THR A 41 -10.07 -2.40 -21.43
C THR A 41 -10.83 -2.91 -22.66
N LYS A 42 -10.66 -4.17 -23.03
CA LYS A 42 -11.45 -4.86 -24.07
C LYS A 42 -12.56 -5.73 -23.52
N ASN A 43 -12.86 -5.62 -22.21
CA ASN A 43 -13.86 -6.40 -21.49
C ASN A 43 -13.60 -7.93 -21.49
N ASP A 44 -12.38 -8.37 -21.68
CA ASP A 44 -11.98 -9.75 -21.42
C ASP A 44 -11.33 -9.87 -20.05
N PHE A 45 -11.64 -10.97 -19.35
CA PHE A 45 -11.06 -11.26 -18.03
C PHE A 45 -9.69 -11.93 -18.21
N ASN A 46 -8.60 -11.25 -17.78
CA ASN A 46 -7.24 -11.72 -18.03
C ASN A 46 -6.27 -11.38 -16.88
N LEU A 47 -6.20 -12.26 -15.90
CA LEU A 47 -5.29 -12.09 -14.74
C LEU A 47 -3.80 -12.24 -15.11
N ASP A 48 -3.49 -12.96 -16.18
CA ASP A 48 -2.09 -13.13 -16.60
C ASP A 48 -1.53 -11.81 -17.16
N THR A 49 -2.37 -10.98 -17.79
CA THR A 49 -1.98 -9.62 -18.19
C THR A 49 -1.65 -8.75 -16.98
N ILE A 50 -2.52 -8.72 -15.96
CA ILE A 50 -2.31 -7.94 -14.74
C ILE A 50 -1.05 -8.43 -14.01
N ALA A 51 -0.92 -9.73 -13.82
CA ALA A 51 0.26 -10.33 -13.19
C ALA A 51 1.54 -10.09 -14.00
N GLY A 52 1.45 -10.11 -15.34
CA GLY A 52 2.54 -9.79 -16.26
C GLY A 52 3.06 -8.37 -16.04
N VAL A 53 2.16 -7.41 -15.89
CA VAL A 53 2.50 -6.02 -15.57
C VAL A 53 3.23 -5.92 -14.23
N ILE A 54 2.69 -6.51 -13.17
CA ILE A 54 3.32 -6.51 -11.85
C ILE A 54 4.72 -7.16 -11.90
N ASN A 55 4.83 -8.30 -12.59
CA ASN A 55 6.10 -8.99 -12.74
C ASN A 55 7.11 -8.22 -13.59
N HIS A 56 6.67 -7.44 -14.58
CA HIS A 56 7.55 -6.61 -15.39
C HIS A 56 8.21 -5.50 -14.56
N TYR A 57 7.42 -4.81 -13.75
CA TYR A 57 7.91 -3.68 -12.95
C TYR A 57 8.52 -4.06 -11.60
N GLN A 58 8.40 -5.32 -11.17
CA GLN A 58 9.08 -5.87 -9.98
C GLN A 58 8.87 -5.10 -8.67
N PRO A 59 7.67 -4.63 -8.30
CA PRO A 59 7.46 -3.95 -7.02
C PRO A 59 7.71 -4.90 -5.84
N ASP A 60 8.00 -4.31 -4.68
CA ASP A 60 8.09 -5.03 -3.41
C ASP A 60 6.75 -5.03 -2.66
N LEU A 61 5.95 -3.96 -2.85
CA LEU A 61 4.62 -3.76 -2.31
C LEU A 61 3.68 -3.23 -3.39
N VAL A 62 2.48 -3.77 -3.47
CA VAL A 62 1.45 -3.34 -4.41
C VAL A 62 0.14 -3.10 -3.66
N ALA A 63 -0.46 -1.93 -3.85
CA ALA A 63 -1.87 -1.69 -3.53
C ALA A 63 -2.70 -1.86 -4.80
N LEU A 64 -3.66 -2.78 -4.75
CA LEU A 64 -4.59 -3.06 -5.83
C LEU A 64 -5.97 -2.50 -5.47
N GLN A 65 -6.57 -1.75 -6.39
CA GLN A 65 -7.94 -1.24 -6.28
C GLN A 65 -8.83 -1.99 -7.25
N GLU A 66 -10.14 -1.94 -7.00
CA GLU A 66 -11.16 -2.69 -7.74
C GLU A 66 -10.90 -4.19 -7.74
N VAL A 67 -10.76 -4.77 -6.58
CA VAL A 67 -10.45 -6.19 -6.43
C VAL A 67 -11.70 -6.98 -6.10
N ASP A 68 -12.05 -7.90 -6.99
CA ASP A 68 -13.12 -8.87 -6.77
C ASP A 68 -12.64 -10.10 -6.01
N PHE A 69 -13.46 -10.56 -5.07
CA PHE A 69 -13.28 -11.83 -4.37
C PHE A 69 -14.50 -12.71 -4.62
N LYS A 70 -14.33 -13.71 -5.47
CA LYS A 70 -15.38 -14.71 -5.83
C LYS A 70 -16.68 -14.13 -6.38
N THR A 71 -16.65 -12.97 -7.05
CA THR A 71 -17.80 -12.44 -7.76
C THR A 71 -18.10 -13.24 -9.04
N ASN A 72 -19.34 -13.18 -9.52
CA ASN A 72 -19.72 -13.85 -10.78
C ASN A 72 -18.96 -13.25 -11.97
N ARG A 73 -18.82 -11.91 -12.03
CA ARG A 73 -18.09 -11.24 -13.13
C ARG A 73 -16.62 -11.64 -13.17
N ALA A 74 -16.02 -11.91 -12.02
CA ALA A 74 -14.65 -12.42 -11.91
C ALA A 74 -14.59 -13.96 -11.97
N LYS A 75 -15.64 -14.63 -12.51
CA LYS A 75 -15.71 -16.09 -12.69
C LYS A 75 -15.45 -16.87 -11.40
N ASN A 76 -15.85 -16.33 -10.26
CA ASN A 76 -15.67 -16.86 -8.91
C ASN A 76 -14.18 -17.05 -8.51
N TYR A 77 -13.24 -16.36 -9.17
CA TYR A 77 -11.86 -16.35 -8.73
C TYR A 77 -11.66 -15.51 -7.46
N ASP A 78 -10.76 -15.96 -6.61
CA ASP A 78 -10.17 -15.19 -5.52
C ASP A 78 -9.01 -14.38 -6.12
N LEU A 79 -9.30 -13.16 -6.63
CA LEU A 79 -8.31 -12.36 -7.35
C LEU A 79 -7.04 -12.08 -6.53
N PRO A 80 -7.14 -11.71 -5.23
CA PRO A 80 -5.94 -11.53 -4.40
C PRO A 80 -5.02 -12.74 -4.37
N THR A 81 -5.58 -13.94 -4.13
CA THR A 81 -4.81 -15.19 -4.09
C THR A 81 -4.24 -15.55 -5.47
N GLU A 82 -5.03 -15.42 -6.52
CA GLU A 82 -4.62 -15.70 -7.89
C GLU A 82 -3.46 -14.79 -8.35
N LEU A 83 -3.54 -13.51 -8.06
CA LEU A 83 -2.45 -12.56 -8.36
C LEU A 83 -1.24 -12.82 -7.48
N GLY A 84 -1.44 -13.13 -6.20
CA GLY A 84 -0.35 -13.50 -5.29
C GLY A 84 0.46 -14.69 -5.80
N ILE A 85 -0.21 -15.76 -6.26
CA ILE A 85 0.43 -16.94 -6.83
C ILE A 85 1.22 -16.58 -8.09
N ARG A 86 0.61 -15.85 -9.05
CA ARG A 86 1.24 -15.48 -10.33
C ARG A 86 2.43 -14.54 -10.17
N THR A 87 2.41 -13.70 -9.14
CA THR A 87 3.48 -12.72 -8.85
C THR A 87 4.49 -13.23 -7.81
N LYS A 88 4.23 -14.38 -7.18
CA LYS A 88 5.02 -14.93 -6.06
C LYS A 88 5.09 -13.97 -4.86
N MET A 89 4.00 -13.27 -4.60
CA MET A 89 3.84 -12.35 -3.48
C MET A 89 2.76 -12.87 -2.53
N ALA A 90 2.92 -12.60 -1.24
CA ALA A 90 1.84 -12.81 -0.28
C ALA A 90 0.71 -11.79 -0.54
N SER A 91 -0.54 -12.19 -0.35
CA SER A 91 -1.71 -11.34 -0.60
C SER A 91 -2.59 -11.22 0.63
N LEU A 92 -3.20 -10.05 0.80
CA LEU A 92 -4.28 -9.79 1.75
C LEU A 92 -5.40 -9.04 1.04
N PHE A 93 -6.62 -9.23 1.50
CA PHE A 93 -7.83 -8.59 0.97
C PHE A 93 -8.62 -7.91 2.08
N ALA A 94 -9.17 -6.73 1.78
CA ALA A 94 -10.12 -6.02 2.61
C ALA A 94 -11.43 -5.81 1.84
N ARG A 95 -12.50 -6.38 2.33
CA ARG A 95 -13.83 -6.19 1.75
C ARG A 95 -14.34 -4.78 2.06
N ALA A 96 -14.70 -4.05 1.02
CA ALA A 96 -15.51 -2.85 1.13
C ALA A 96 -17.01 -3.20 1.16
N MET A 97 -17.47 -4.11 0.30
CA MET A 97 -18.87 -4.51 0.22
C MET A 97 -19.07 -5.94 -0.29
N TYR A 98 -20.27 -6.47 -0.10
CA TYR A 98 -20.75 -7.63 -0.84
C TYR A 98 -21.22 -7.19 -2.23
N TYR A 99 -20.82 -7.89 -3.25
CA TYR A 99 -21.12 -7.53 -4.63
C TYR A 99 -21.15 -8.77 -5.53
N ASP A 100 -22.13 -8.83 -6.43
CA ASP A 100 -22.25 -9.82 -7.52
C ASP A 100 -22.01 -11.28 -7.08
N GLY A 101 -22.57 -11.67 -5.93
CA GLY A 101 -22.46 -13.02 -5.39
C GLY A 101 -21.17 -13.31 -4.61
N GLY A 102 -20.25 -12.37 -4.55
CA GLY A 102 -19.01 -12.42 -3.79
C GLY A 102 -18.76 -11.13 -3.02
N GLU A 103 -17.52 -10.65 -3.03
CA GLU A 103 -17.08 -9.45 -2.33
C GLU A 103 -16.25 -8.57 -3.26
N TYR A 104 -16.22 -7.26 -2.97
CA TYR A 104 -15.43 -6.26 -3.69
C TYR A 104 -14.71 -5.37 -2.69
N GLY A 105 -13.48 -4.98 -3.02
CA GLY A 105 -12.67 -4.14 -2.15
C GLY A 105 -11.24 -3.94 -2.65
N GLU A 106 -10.30 -3.97 -1.70
CA GLU A 106 -8.91 -3.63 -1.91
C GLU A 106 -8.01 -4.83 -1.60
N ALA A 107 -6.87 -4.95 -2.29
CA ALA A 107 -5.86 -5.94 -1.93
C ALA A 107 -4.46 -5.32 -1.83
N VAL A 108 -3.63 -5.97 -1.04
CA VAL A 108 -2.20 -5.69 -0.95
C VAL A 108 -1.41 -6.95 -1.29
N LEU A 109 -0.45 -6.81 -2.21
CA LEU A 109 0.55 -7.84 -2.45
C LEU A 109 1.89 -7.40 -1.85
N SER A 110 2.63 -8.35 -1.27
CA SER A 110 3.90 -8.08 -0.59
C SER A 110 4.93 -9.18 -0.81
N LYS A 111 6.17 -8.78 -1.11
CA LYS A 111 7.36 -9.65 -1.02
C LYS A 111 7.88 -9.77 0.42
N PHE A 112 7.35 -8.97 1.33
CA PHE A 112 7.70 -8.98 2.75
C PHE A 112 6.68 -9.75 3.57
N THR A 113 7.08 -10.15 4.78
CA THR A 113 6.17 -10.85 5.71
C THR A 113 5.17 -9.87 6.31
N PHE A 114 3.88 -10.17 6.17
CA PHE A 114 2.84 -9.48 6.93
C PHE A 114 2.94 -9.85 8.42
N ILE A 115 2.95 -8.84 9.28
CA ILE A 115 2.98 -8.99 10.74
C ILE A 115 1.73 -8.41 11.42
N GLY A 116 0.83 -7.83 10.64
CA GLY A 116 -0.47 -7.34 11.09
C GLY A 116 -1.27 -6.81 9.92
N SER A 117 -2.60 -6.87 10.07
CA SER A 117 -3.54 -6.30 9.10
C SER A 117 -4.83 -5.88 9.78
N GLU A 118 -5.50 -4.91 9.19
CA GLU A 118 -6.80 -4.39 9.60
C GLU A 118 -7.59 -3.99 8.35
N ASN A 119 -8.89 -4.30 8.34
CA ASN A 119 -9.83 -3.76 7.37
C ASN A 119 -10.53 -2.54 7.98
N LEU A 120 -10.11 -1.35 7.63
CA LEU A 120 -10.73 -0.10 8.06
C LEU A 120 -11.89 0.23 7.12
N ALA A 121 -13.13 0.01 7.59
CA ALA A 121 -14.32 0.46 6.86
C ALA A 121 -14.37 1.98 6.84
N LEU A 122 -14.53 2.57 5.66
CA LEU A 122 -14.61 4.02 5.49
C LEU A 122 -16.06 4.49 5.53
N PRO A 123 -16.34 5.67 6.10
CA PRO A 123 -17.70 6.22 6.16
C PRO A 123 -18.21 6.55 4.76
N HIS A 124 -19.52 6.40 4.58
CA HIS A 124 -20.22 6.73 3.34
C HIS A 124 -21.66 7.15 3.62
N LEU A 125 -22.25 7.91 2.72
CA LEU A 125 -23.69 8.24 2.75
C LEU A 125 -24.55 7.00 2.41
N PRO A 126 -25.86 6.98 2.79
CA PRO A 126 -26.75 5.84 2.57
C PRO A 126 -26.83 5.56 1.11
N ASN A 127 -26.63 5.59 0.17
CA ASN A 127 -26.74 5.24 -1.26
C ASN A 127 -25.40 5.36 -2.01
N SER A 128 -24.32 5.64 -1.29
CA SER A 128 -22.99 5.63 -1.85
C SER A 128 -22.36 4.25 -1.74
N GLU A 129 -21.39 3.97 -2.58
CA GLU A 129 -20.65 2.73 -2.59
C GLU A 129 -19.74 2.63 -1.35
N PRO A 130 -19.87 1.58 -0.52
CA PRO A 130 -18.97 1.38 0.61
C PRO A 130 -17.50 1.27 0.16
N ARG A 131 -16.60 1.89 0.91
CA ARG A 131 -15.15 1.86 0.68
C ARG A 131 -14.42 1.36 1.91
N ALA A 132 -13.18 0.90 1.70
CA ALA A 132 -12.32 0.41 2.76
C ALA A 132 -10.87 0.87 2.56
N ALA A 133 -10.11 0.84 3.63
CA ALA A 133 -8.66 0.90 3.56
C ALA A 133 -8.08 -0.37 4.17
N LEU A 134 -7.28 -1.10 3.40
CA LEU A 134 -6.52 -2.26 3.89
C LEU A 134 -5.24 -1.76 4.53
N VAL A 135 -5.22 -1.72 5.84
CA VAL A 135 -4.04 -1.35 6.63
C VAL A 135 -3.22 -2.60 6.89
N THR A 136 -1.99 -2.63 6.41
CA THR A 136 -1.07 -3.77 6.63
C THR A 136 0.21 -3.30 7.29
N ARG A 137 0.83 -4.16 8.09
CA ARG A 137 2.19 -3.98 8.58
C ARG A 137 3.08 -5.09 8.07
N VAL A 138 4.21 -4.70 7.49
CA VAL A 138 5.17 -5.64 6.91
C VAL A 138 6.52 -5.53 7.61
N LYS A 139 7.22 -6.65 7.68
CA LYS A 139 8.60 -6.73 8.15
C LYS A 139 9.52 -6.79 6.94
N THR A 140 10.33 -5.75 6.73
CA THR A 140 11.27 -5.70 5.61
C THR A 140 12.42 -6.69 5.79
N LYS A 141 13.22 -6.91 4.73
CA LYS A 141 14.39 -7.80 4.80
C LYS A 141 15.44 -7.31 5.80
N LYS A 142 15.51 -6.01 6.06
CA LYS A 142 16.43 -5.40 7.02
C LYS A 142 15.87 -5.28 8.43
N GLY A 143 14.66 -5.80 8.63
CA GLY A 143 14.03 -5.88 9.93
C GLY A 143 13.24 -4.62 10.33
N ASN A 144 13.06 -3.64 9.43
CA ASN A 144 12.20 -2.49 9.70
C ASN A 144 10.72 -2.88 9.61
N THR A 145 9.87 -2.19 10.36
CA THR A 145 8.42 -2.33 10.27
C THR A 145 7.87 -1.14 9.50
N ILE A 146 7.17 -1.41 8.40
CA ILE A 146 6.50 -0.39 7.57
C ILE A 146 5.01 -0.67 7.59
N GLN A 147 4.20 0.36 7.79
CA GLN A 147 2.77 0.29 7.57
C GLN A 147 2.47 0.65 6.13
N PHE A 148 1.75 -0.22 5.44
CA PHE A 148 1.36 -0.06 4.03
C PHE A 148 -0.15 -0.13 3.92
N VAL A 149 -0.75 0.92 3.39
CA VAL A 149 -2.21 1.09 3.33
C VAL A 149 -2.64 1.20 1.89
N GLY A 150 -3.46 0.25 1.44
CA GLY A 150 -4.14 0.27 0.15
C GLY A 150 -5.57 0.76 0.31
N THR A 151 -6.02 1.73 -0.50
CA THR A 151 -7.37 2.26 -0.43
C THR A 151 -7.89 2.71 -1.79
N HIS A 152 -9.22 2.81 -1.91
CA HIS A 152 -9.92 3.37 -3.05
C HIS A 152 -11.07 4.24 -2.51
N LEU A 153 -11.00 5.57 -2.69
CA LEU A 153 -12.02 6.48 -2.20
C LEU A 153 -13.22 6.53 -3.15
N ASP A 154 -14.30 7.13 -2.70
CA ASP A 154 -15.53 7.28 -3.49
C ASP A 154 -15.27 8.01 -4.82
N HIS A 155 -15.96 7.57 -5.89
CA HIS A 155 -15.73 8.06 -7.26
C HIS A 155 -16.68 9.20 -7.67
N LEU A 156 -17.70 9.52 -6.88
CA LEU A 156 -18.68 10.54 -7.25
C LEU A 156 -18.03 11.94 -7.35
N LYS A 157 -18.60 12.80 -8.19
CA LYS A 157 -18.14 14.19 -8.32
C LYS A 157 -18.33 15.01 -7.05
N ASP A 158 -19.40 14.69 -6.30
CA ASP A 158 -19.59 15.26 -4.96
C ASP A 158 -18.48 14.74 -4.04
N GLU A 159 -17.78 15.64 -3.37
CA GLU A 159 -16.65 15.27 -2.51
C GLU A 159 -17.08 14.86 -1.10
N THR A 160 -18.36 14.85 -0.76
CA THR A 160 -18.85 14.63 0.62
C THR A 160 -18.30 13.31 1.20
N ASP A 161 -18.47 12.21 0.49
CA ASP A 161 -17.97 10.91 0.94
C ASP A 161 -16.44 10.87 0.97
N LYS A 162 -15.76 11.37 -0.06
CA LYS A 162 -14.29 11.45 -0.10
C LYS A 162 -13.71 12.28 1.05
N VAL A 163 -14.37 13.37 1.43
CA VAL A 163 -13.98 14.21 2.57
C VAL A 163 -14.16 13.45 3.89
N MET A 164 -15.27 12.74 4.08
CA MET A 164 -15.48 11.91 5.27
C MET A 164 -14.46 10.76 5.35
N GLN A 165 -14.18 10.11 4.23
CA GLN A 165 -13.21 9.03 4.10
C GLN A 165 -11.78 9.52 4.38
N ALA A 166 -11.38 10.67 3.81
CA ALA A 166 -10.09 11.31 4.08
C ALA A 166 -9.91 11.64 5.56
N LYS A 167 -10.94 12.21 6.20
CA LYS A 167 -10.94 12.49 7.65
C LYS A 167 -10.80 11.22 8.48
N ALA A 168 -11.48 10.14 8.10
CA ALA A 168 -11.40 8.85 8.81
C ALA A 168 -9.98 8.26 8.70
N ILE A 169 -9.36 8.30 7.52
CA ILE A 169 -7.97 7.86 7.30
C ILE A 169 -7.01 8.68 8.16
N VAL A 170 -7.11 10.01 8.12
CA VAL A 170 -6.25 10.90 8.92
C VAL A 170 -6.42 10.68 10.41
N ALA A 171 -7.67 10.52 10.88
CA ALA A 171 -7.95 10.27 12.30
C ALA A 171 -7.40 8.91 12.77
N HIS A 172 -7.45 7.89 11.92
CA HIS A 172 -7.01 6.53 12.28
C HIS A 172 -5.49 6.34 12.15
N LEU A 173 -4.87 6.92 11.13
CA LEU A 173 -3.48 6.66 10.73
C LEU A 173 -2.54 7.84 10.94
N GLY A 174 -3.06 9.06 11.11
CA GLY A 174 -2.26 10.28 11.08
C GLY A 174 -1.22 10.39 12.21
N ASP A 175 -1.51 9.84 13.38
CA ASP A 175 -0.65 9.89 14.58
C ASP A 175 -0.04 8.50 14.90
N THR A 176 0.02 7.59 13.93
CA THR A 176 0.66 6.29 14.09
C THR A 176 2.18 6.45 14.29
N GLU A 177 2.75 5.61 15.16
CA GLU A 177 4.20 5.52 15.35
C GLU A 177 4.93 4.90 14.16
N PHE A 178 4.20 4.16 13.31
CA PHE A 178 4.78 3.45 12.17
C PHE A 178 5.00 4.39 10.97
N PRO A 179 6.18 4.31 10.31
CA PRO A 179 6.36 4.90 9.00
C PRO A 179 5.33 4.27 8.04
N THR A 180 4.47 5.11 7.47
CA THR A 180 3.29 4.67 6.73
C THR A 180 3.33 5.17 5.29
N LEU A 181 3.03 4.27 4.36
CA LEU A 181 2.73 4.57 2.96
C LEU A 181 1.22 4.44 2.74
N LEU A 182 0.57 5.51 2.30
CA LEU A 182 -0.84 5.54 1.89
C LEU A 182 -0.87 5.55 0.36
N VAL A 183 -1.46 4.51 -0.22
CA VAL A 183 -1.36 4.19 -1.64
C VAL A 183 -2.74 3.85 -2.19
N GLY A 184 -3.10 4.39 -3.35
CA GLY A 184 -4.33 3.99 -4.01
C GLY A 184 -4.92 5.02 -4.95
N ASP A 185 -6.07 4.66 -5.50
CA ASP A 185 -6.97 5.54 -6.23
C ASP A 185 -7.78 6.36 -5.22
N LEU A 186 -7.41 7.61 -5.05
CA LEU A 186 -8.10 8.50 -4.12
C LEU A 186 -9.28 9.23 -4.78
N ASN A 187 -9.51 9.01 -6.09
CA ASN A 187 -10.56 9.69 -6.86
C ASN A 187 -10.60 11.21 -6.61
N ALA A 188 -9.46 11.77 -6.31
CA ALA A 188 -9.28 13.14 -5.83
C ALA A 188 -8.05 13.77 -6.48
N VAL A 189 -8.26 14.88 -7.16
CA VAL A 189 -7.16 15.59 -7.83
C VAL A 189 -6.34 16.39 -6.83
N PRO A 190 -5.07 16.70 -7.14
CA PRO A 190 -4.25 17.60 -6.33
C PRO A 190 -4.98 18.91 -6.01
N ASN A 191 -4.88 19.35 -4.75
CA ASN A 191 -5.55 20.55 -4.19
C ASN A 191 -7.09 20.43 -4.02
N SER A 192 -7.71 19.29 -4.25
CA SER A 192 -9.07 19.01 -3.82
C SER A 192 -9.18 18.85 -2.30
N ASN A 193 -10.37 19.03 -1.72
CA ASN A 193 -10.56 18.95 -0.27
C ASN A 193 -10.07 17.62 0.34
N PRO A 194 -10.34 16.42 -0.24
CA PRO A 194 -9.81 15.16 0.31
C PRO A 194 -8.28 15.15 0.36
N ILE A 195 -7.60 15.62 -0.69
CA ILE A 195 -6.13 15.65 -0.73
C ILE A 195 -5.56 16.67 0.26
N ILE A 196 -6.19 17.82 0.45
CA ILE A 196 -5.79 18.81 1.46
C ILE A 196 -5.87 18.17 2.86
N ILE A 197 -6.96 17.49 3.18
CA ILE A 197 -7.16 16.81 4.48
C ILE A 197 -6.09 15.73 4.70
N ILE A 198 -5.88 14.85 3.71
CA ILE A 198 -4.84 13.80 3.80
C ILE A 198 -3.46 14.43 3.98
N SER A 199 -3.21 15.58 3.32
CA SER A 199 -1.92 16.28 3.38
C SER A 199 -1.60 16.90 4.74
N GLU A 200 -2.55 16.94 5.68
CA GLU A 200 -2.27 17.34 7.07
C GLU A 200 -1.30 16.35 7.77
N LYS A 201 -1.30 15.08 7.36
CA LYS A 201 -0.50 14.01 7.96
C LYS A 201 0.38 13.25 6.97
N PHE A 202 0.04 13.25 5.69
CA PHE A 202 0.73 12.50 4.65
C PHE A 202 1.29 13.46 3.58
N SER A 203 2.57 13.36 3.32
CA SER A 203 3.25 14.15 2.29
C SER A 203 3.22 13.45 0.93
N LYS A 204 3.03 14.21 -0.13
CA LYS A 204 3.28 13.72 -1.49
C LYS A 204 4.79 13.65 -1.78
N PRO A 205 5.22 12.71 -2.60
CA PRO A 205 6.59 12.65 -3.09
C PRO A 205 7.03 13.97 -3.76
N LYS A 206 8.17 14.49 -3.36
CA LYS A 206 8.78 15.68 -3.99
C LYS A 206 9.47 15.26 -5.29
N HIS A 207 8.68 14.93 -6.30
CA HIS A 207 9.16 14.50 -7.61
C HIS A 207 8.28 15.12 -8.72
N PRO A 208 8.84 15.62 -9.84
CA PRO A 208 8.07 16.28 -10.90
C PRO A 208 6.95 15.40 -11.48
N ASN A 209 7.16 14.09 -11.52
CA ASN A 209 6.17 13.14 -12.04
C ASN A 209 5.01 12.85 -11.06
N ALA A 210 5.10 13.23 -9.78
CA ALA A 210 4.07 12.95 -8.77
C ALA A 210 2.72 13.65 -9.03
N TRP A 211 2.68 14.52 -10.02
CA TRP A 211 1.49 15.29 -10.41
C TRP A 211 0.99 14.96 -11.82
N LYS A 212 1.60 14.00 -12.49
CA LYS A 212 1.15 13.56 -13.81
C LYS A 212 -0.23 12.92 -13.73
N GLY A 213 -1.02 13.07 -14.79
CA GLY A 213 -2.28 12.37 -14.95
C GLY A 213 -2.10 10.86 -14.88
N THR A 214 -3.05 10.17 -14.24
CA THR A 214 -3.07 8.72 -14.08
C THR A 214 -4.31 8.09 -14.73
N PHE A 215 -5.31 8.91 -15.06
CA PHE A 215 -6.57 8.51 -15.70
C PHE A 215 -6.97 9.48 -16.81
N PRO A 216 -7.66 9.03 -17.88
CA PRO A 216 -7.73 7.63 -18.33
C PRO A 216 -6.39 7.17 -18.95
N ALA A 217 -6.08 5.88 -18.92
CA ALA A 217 -4.81 5.34 -19.40
C ALA A 217 -4.49 5.67 -20.87
N THR A 218 -5.51 5.85 -21.71
CA THR A 218 -5.37 6.19 -23.14
C THR A 218 -4.99 7.65 -23.43
N GLY A 219 -4.95 8.50 -22.40
CA GLY A 219 -4.62 9.94 -22.51
C GLY A 219 -4.68 10.59 -21.13
N PRO A 220 -3.75 10.23 -20.22
CA PRO A 220 -3.87 10.57 -18.81
C PRO A 220 -3.74 12.07 -18.58
N ASN A 221 -4.82 12.67 -18.09
CA ASN A 221 -4.90 14.10 -17.82
C ASN A 221 -5.47 14.42 -16.42
N ILE A 222 -5.93 13.40 -15.68
CA ILE A 222 -6.46 13.53 -14.33
C ILE A 222 -5.55 12.72 -13.40
N CYS A 223 -4.97 13.36 -12.37
CA CYS A 223 -4.13 12.70 -11.37
C CYS A 223 -5.00 12.32 -10.17
N ILE A 224 -5.37 11.05 -10.04
CA ILE A 224 -6.23 10.52 -8.97
C ILE A 224 -5.62 9.34 -8.22
N ASP A 225 -4.62 8.68 -8.79
CA ASP A 225 -3.86 7.63 -8.14
C ASP A 225 -2.63 8.23 -7.45
N HIS A 226 -2.45 7.90 -6.19
CA HIS A 226 -1.45 8.55 -5.35
C HIS A 226 -0.64 7.56 -4.52
N ILE A 227 0.63 7.91 -4.28
CA ILE A 227 1.47 7.32 -3.25
C ILE A 227 1.89 8.47 -2.33
N MET A 228 1.52 8.40 -1.06
CA MET A 228 1.81 9.41 -0.04
C MET A 228 2.43 8.75 1.19
N TYR A 229 3.15 9.50 2.02
CA TYR A 229 3.80 8.97 3.21
C TYR A 229 3.75 9.94 4.38
N ASN A 230 3.67 9.40 5.60
CA ASN A 230 3.90 10.16 6.83
C ASN A 230 5.40 10.25 7.14
N GLN A 231 5.80 11.00 8.17
CA GLN A 231 7.19 11.13 8.63
C GLN A 231 8.16 11.40 7.45
N PRO A 232 7.94 12.53 6.71
CA PRO A 232 8.60 12.77 5.42
C PRO A 232 10.14 12.84 5.51
N GLU A 233 10.69 13.10 6.69
CA GLU A 233 12.14 13.12 6.98
C GLU A 233 12.79 11.73 6.88
N LYS A 234 12.01 10.66 6.99
CA LYS A 234 12.48 9.28 6.89
C LYS A 234 12.49 8.72 5.48
N TRP A 235 11.92 9.46 4.51
CA TRP A 235 11.73 8.98 3.16
C TRP A 235 12.50 9.82 2.14
N GLN A 236 13.25 9.13 1.28
CA GLN A 236 13.86 9.74 0.09
C GLN A 236 13.27 9.08 -1.15
N VAL A 237 12.70 9.89 -2.05
CA VAL A 237 12.20 9.43 -3.35
C VAL A 237 13.38 9.38 -4.32
N LEU A 238 13.67 8.20 -4.86
CA LEU A 238 14.70 8.01 -5.90
C LEU A 238 14.08 8.10 -7.30
N GLU A 239 12.90 7.47 -7.48
CA GLU A 239 12.20 7.40 -8.76
C GLU A 239 10.70 7.53 -8.50
N TYR A 240 9.99 8.13 -9.45
CA TYR A 240 8.53 8.20 -9.47
C TYR A 240 8.06 8.19 -10.92
N GLU A 241 7.27 7.19 -11.30
CA GLU A 241 6.81 7.01 -12.66
C GLU A 241 5.29 6.79 -12.69
N VAL A 242 4.68 7.29 -13.76
CA VAL A 242 3.30 7.01 -14.15
C VAL A 242 3.37 6.28 -15.49
N LEU A 243 2.92 5.05 -15.51
CA LEU A 243 3.10 4.10 -16.61
C LEU A 243 1.74 3.56 -17.05
N CYS A 244 1.40 3.72 -18.32
CA CYS A 244 0.06 3.40 -18.80
C CYS A 244 0.10 2.12 -19.65
N GLU A 245 -0.46 1.06 -19.10
CA GLU A 245 -0.65 -0.25 -19.73
C GLU A 245 -2.10 -0.34 -20.24
N ASN A 246 -2.38 0.38 -21.32
CA ASN A 246 -3.72 0.66 -21.85
C ASN A 246 -4.62 -0.56 -22.10
N TYR A 247 -4.04 -1.75 -22.19
CA TYR A 247 -4.80 -2.98 -22.32
C TYR A 247 -5.14 -3.58 -20.93
N ALA A 248 -4.24 -3.47 -19.99
CA ALA A 248 -4.38 -4.09 -18.67
C ALA A 248 -5.37 -3.36 -17.76
N SER A 249 -5.49 -2.03 -17.89
CA SER A 249 -6.40 -1.21 -17.09
C SER A 249 -6.71 0.11 -17.81
N ASP A 250 -7.80 0.74 -17.42
CA ASP A 250 -8.15 2.12 -17.78
C ASP A 250 -7.47 3.16 -16.89
N HIS A 251 -6.77 2.75 -15.83
CA HIS A 251 -5.85 3.54 -15.03
C HIS A 251 -4.39 3.28 -15.40
N CYS A 252 -3.55 4.31 -15.31
CA CYS A 252 -2.11 4.14 -15.34
C CYS A 252 -1.61 3.66 -13.97
N ILE A 253 -0.55 2.89 -13.98
CA ILE A 253 0.16 2.46 -12.78
C ILE A 253 0.95 3.64 -12.23
N VAL A 254 0.94 3.82 -10.93
CA VAL A 254 1.90 4.69 -10.23
C VAL A 254 2.92 3.81 -9.54
N ILE A 255 4.20 4.04 -9.82
CA ILE A 255 5.30 3.30 -9.18
C ILE A 255 6.38 4.25 -8.67
N THR A 256 6.91 3.96 -7.51
CA THR A 256 7.99 4.75 -6.91
C THR A 256 9.02 3.87 -6.24
N THR A 257 10.28 4.30 -6.30
CA THR A 257 11.38 3.72 -5.52
C THR A 257 11.72 4.69 -4.39
N LEU A 258 11.59 4.22 -3.15
CA LEU A 258 11.79 4.98 -1.93
C LEU A 258 12.92 4.38 -1.10
N VAL A 259 13.76 5.22 -0.51
CA VAL A 259 14.66 4.82 0.58
C VAL A 259 14.02 5.23 1.89
N PHE A 260 13.82 4.25 2.77
CA PHE A 260 13.41 4.46 4.15
C PHE A 260 14.63 4.42 5.06
N THR A 261 14.80 5.46 5.88
CA THR A 261 15.82 5.56 6.93
C THR A 261 15.12 5.61 8.28
N PRO A 262 15.31 4.60 9.16
CA PRO A 262 14.57 4.47 10.43
C PRO A 262 14.91 5.54 11.45
#